data_3188c57d71d4b7b349d936ede5d16314
#
_entry.id   3188c57d71d4b7b349d936ede5d16314
#
_cell.length_a   1.000
_cell.length_b   1.000
_cell.length_c   1.000
_cell.angle_alpha   90.00
_cell.angle_beta   90.00
_cell.angle_gamma   90.00
#
_symmetry.space_group_name_H-M   'P 1'
#
loop_
_entity.id
_entity.type
_entity.pdbx_description
1 polymer ?
#
loop_
_entity_poly.entity_id
_entity_poly.type
_entity_poly.pdbx_seq_one_letter_code
_entity_poly.pdbx_strand_id
1 'polypeptide(L)'
;MPRVWHVPVHDATRVRDVRVAAEEAAAHAGLDEQRRAACALVATELATNLLKHAQAGEVVVDVVDPAVLPEGRPGRAVQITALDHGPGIADVAGAFEDGFTTGGSLGAGLGTCRRIADAFGLHSEVGRGTVAVARVGPATAGPVPGEDPVRSLGVHAGGVNVPFAGAELSGDAWSWVRSGDRVTLMLADGLGHGAEAARASDAAVEELRHCARLPPAEVLQRLHTALSGTRGAAVAAAQLDTWTGRLRFAGIGNVTARLRDGGRWRTLLSRPGIVGAHRPRTVREDEADWTPGSLLILHTDGLSSRWTPPA
;
A
#
# COMPACT_ATOMS: atom_id res chain seq x y z
N MET A 1 -13.41 -2.36 7.92
CA MET A 1 -13.68 -1.46 6.78
C MET A 1 -12.43 -0.63 6.52
N PRO A 2 -11.94 -0.54 5.28
CA PRO A 2 -10.75 0.24 4.94
C PRO A 2 -11.02 1.72 5.15
N ARG A 3 -10.67 2.22 6.33
CA ARG A 3 -10.74 3.63 6.67
C ARG A 3 -9.43 4.28 6.30
N VAL A 4 -9.51 5.35 5.53
CA VAL A 4 -8.36 6.11 5.07
C VAL A 4 -8.56 7.56 5.48
N TRP A 5 -7.54 8.14 6.08
CA TRP A 5 -7.52 9.57 6.44
C TRP A 5 -6.66 10.29 5.41
N HIS A 6 -7.29 11.13 4.62
CA HIS A 6 -6.61 11.96 3.63
C HIS A 6 -6.64 13.41 4.10
N VAL A 7 -5.48 13.98 4.39
CA VAL A 7 -5.33 15.31 4.97
C VAL A 7 -4.44 16.17 4.07
N PRO A 8 -5.01 17.14 3.33
CA PRO A 8 -4.23 18.18 2.65
C PRO A 8 -3.54 19.05 3.70
N VAL A 9 -2.22 19.27 3.55
CA VAL A 9 -1.37 20.01 4.48
C VAL A 9 -0.90 21.29 3.81
N HIS A 10 -1.52 22.42 4.17
CA HIS A 10 -1.21 23.75 3.63
C HIS A 10 -0.98 24.81 4.71
N ASP A 11 -1.21 24.47 5.98
CA ASP A 11 -0.93 25.33 7.14
C ASP A 11 -0.63 24.49 8.41
N ALA A 12 -0.19 25.17 9.47
CA ALA A 12 0.23 24.52 10.71
C ALA A 12 -0.92 23.81 11.47
N THR A 13 -2.18 24.20 11.25
CA THR A 13 -3.31 23.55 11.90
C THR A 13 -3.51 22.14 11.35
N ARG A 14 -3.21 21.92 10.08
CA ARG A 14 -3.28 20.62 9.41
C ARG A 14 -2.28 19.60 9.93
N VAL A 15 -1.14 20.04 10.47
CA VAL A 15 -0.20 19.14 11.15
C VAL A 15 -0.87 18.44 12.34
N ARG A 16 -1.70 19.18 13.10
CA ARG A 16 -2.49 18.61 14.18
C ARG A 16 -3.52 17.59 13.66
N ASP A 17 -4.19 17.90 12.56
CA ASP A 17 -5.18 17.00 11.97
C ASP A 17 -4.54 15.69 11.51
N VAL A 18 -3.35 15.76 10.88
CA VAL A 18 -2.55 14.58 10.49
C VAL A 18 -2.16 13.74 11.71
N ARG A 19 -1.74 14.38 12.81
CA ARG A 19 -1.42 13.70 14.06
C ARG A 19 -2.62 12.94 14.62
N VAL A 20 -3.77 13.60 14.69
CA VAL A 20 -5.02 12.99 15.17
C VAL A 20 -5.43 11.81 14.29
N ALA A 21 -5.35 11.96 12.97
CA ALA A 21 -5.62 10.88 12.02
C ALA A 21 -4.72 9.66 12.26
N ALA A 22 -3.43 9.88 12.53
CA ALA A 22 -2.49 8.79 12.83
C ALA A 22 -2.78 8.11 14.18
N GLU A 23 -3.19 8.88 15.21
CA GLU A 23 -3.61 8.35 16.50
C GLU A 23 -4.89 7.49 16.38
N GLU A 24 -5.86 7.94 15.59
CA GLU A 24 -7.09 7.21 15.30
C GLU A 24 -6.81 5.93 14.51
N ALA A 25 -5.98 6.01 13.48
CA ALA A 25 -5.57 4.85 12.69
C ALA A 25 -4.85 3.82 13.56
N ALA A 26 -3.97 4.25 14.47
CA ALA A 26 -3.25 3.39 15.39
C ALA A 26 -4.19 2.72 16.40
N ALA A 27 -5.21 3.44 16.89
CA ALA A 27 -6.25 2.87 17.71
C ALA A 27 -7.06 1.82 16.94
N HIS A 28 -7.39 2.10 15.67
CA HIS A 28 -8.13 1.19 14.79
C HIS A 28 -7.33 -0.06 14.45
N ALA A 29 -6.00 0.07 14.32
CA ALA A 29 -5.08 -1.06 14.13
C ALA A 29 -4.86 -1.89 15.40
N GLY A 30 -5.32 -1.42 16.57
CA GLY A 30 -5.15 -2.08 17.86
C GLY A 30 -3.73 -1.95 18.42
N LEU A 31 -2.99 -0.91 18.04
CA LEU A 31 -1.63 -0.66 18.53
C LEU A 31 -1.66 -0.20 19.99
N ASP A 32 -0.62 -0.57 20.75
CA ASP A 32 -0.40 -0.11 22.11
C ASP A 32 -0.06 1.39 22.19
N GLU A 33 -0.02 1.96 23.40
CA GLU A 33 0.20 3.37 23.62
C GLU A 33 1.55 3.87 23.08
N GLN A 34 2.61 3.07 23.23
CA GLN A 34 3.94 3.42 22.72
C GLN A 34 3.94 3.50 21.18
N ARG A 35 3.30 2.53 20.52
CA ARG A 35 3.21 2.50 19.05
C ARG A 35 2.27 3.59 18.52
N ARG A 36 1.21 3.95 19.25
CA ARG A 36 0.37 5.10 18.92
C ARG A 36 1.15 6.41 18.99
N ALA A 37 1.95 6.60 20.03
CA ALA A 37 2.84 7.76 20.15
C ALA A 37 3.87 7.80 18.99
N ALA A 38 4.41 6.66 18.58
CA ALA A 38 5.28 6.54 17.42
C ALA A 38 4.59 6.98 16.12
N CYS A 39 3.35 6.53 15.87
CA CYS A 39 2.55 6.98 14.71
C CYS A 39 2.33 8.49 14.73
N ALA A 40 1.93 9.04 15.88
CA ALA A 40 1.69 10.47 16.04
C ALA A 40 2.95 11.32 15.78
N LEU A 41 4.11 10.86 16.26
CA LEU A 41 5.39 11.54 16.05
C LEU A 41 5.80 11.49 14.57
N VAL A 42 5.78 10.33 13.93
CA VAL A 42 6.10 10.17 12.51
C VAL A 42 5.19 11.03 11.64
N ALA A 43 3.89 11.01 11.91
CA ALA A 43 2.89 11.81 11.20
C ALA A 43 3.16 13.32 11.32
N THR A 44 3.49 13.78 12.53
CA THR A 44 3.82 15.18 12.80
C THR A 44 5.09 15.62 12.05
N GLU A 45 6.14 14.81 12.07
CA GLU A 45 7.40 15.11 11.39
C GLU A 45 7.21 15.16 9.87
N LEU A 46 6.51 14.20 9.28
CA LEU A 46 6.25 14.18 7.84
C LEU A 46 5.39 15.37 7.41
N ALA A 47 4.31 15.68 8.13
CA ALA A 47 3.46 16.84 7.84
C ALA A 47 4.21 18.18 8.00
N THR A 48 5.08 18.27 9.01
CA THR A 48 5.91 19.46 9.22
C THR A 48 6.92 19.65 8.07
N ASN A 49 7.48 18.55 7.54
CA ASN A 49 8.38 18.60 6.40
C ASN A 49 7.68 19.13 5.13
N LEU A 50 6.42 18.74 4.89
CA LEU A 50 5.64 19.29 3.78
C LEU A 50 5.53 20.81 3.84
N LEU A 51 5.22 21.37 5.02
CA LEU A 51 5.12 22.82 5.20
C LEU A 51 6.45 23.55 5.07
N LYS A 52 7.52 22.99 5.63
CA LYS A 52 8.82 23.64 5.65
C LYS A 52 9.53 23.62 4.30
N HIS A 53 9.38 22.52 3.54
CA HIS A 53 10.23 22.26 2.38
C HIS A 53 9.46 22.25 1.06
N ALA A 54 8.16 21.97 1.09
CA ALA A 54 7.33 21.87 -0.11
C ALA A 54 6.23 22.94 -0.21
N GLN A 55 6.05 23.78 0.84
CA GLN A 55 4.99 24.79 0.99
C GLN A 55 3.57 24.22 1.12
N ALA A 56 3.29 23.04 0.59
CA ALA A 56 2.06 22.30 0.72
C ALA A 56 2.28 20.83 0.30
N GLY A 57 1.34 19.97 0.66
CA GLY A 57 1.34 18.57 0.26
C GLY A 57 0.14 17.84 0.85
N GLU A 58 0.16 16.54 0.80
CA GLU A 58 -0.91 15.68 1.28
C GLU A 58 -0.34 14.57 2.16
N VAL A 59 -1.06 14.23 3.22
CA VAL A 59 -0.76 13.06 4.02
C VAL A 59 -1.94 12.10 3.95
N VAL A 60 -1.64 10.87 3.56
CA VAL A 60 -2.58 9.74 3.57
C VAL A 60 -2.17 8.80 4.69
N VAL A 61 -3.09 8.55 5.61
CA VAL A 61 -2.92 7.57 6.68
C VAL A 61 -3.85 6.40 6.42
N ASP A 62 -3.31 5.19 6.43
CA ASP A 62 -4.03 3.98 6.11
C ASP A 62 -3.67 2.86 7.10
N VAL A 63 -4.58 1.93 7.33
CA VAL A 63 -4.33 0.72 8.11
C VAL A 63 -4.12 -0.43 7.13
N VAL A 64 -2.90 -0.91 7.08
CA VAL A 64 -2.46 -1.95 6.14
C VAL A 64 -2.18 -3.27 6.85
N ASP A 65 -2.35 -4.37 6.13
CA ASP A 65 -1.96 -5.68 6.62
C ASP A 65 -0.43 -5.85 6.58
N PRO A 66 0.14 -6.60 7.51
CA PRO A 66 1.56 -6.91 7.48
C PRO A 66 1.90 -7.75 6.25
N ALA A 67 3.09 -7.54 5.74
CA ALA A 67 3.61 -8.24 4.56
C ALA A 67 3.79 -9.75 4.76
N VAL A 68 4.01 -10.17 5.98
CA VAL A 68 4.24 -11.56 6.38
C VAL A 68 3.20 -11.91 7.42
N LEU A 69 2.43 -12.96 7.18
CA LEU A 69 1.66 -13.63 8.21
C LEU A 69 2.59 -14.67 8.85
N PRO A 70 3.20 -14.40 10.00
CA PRO A 70 3.68 -15.49 10.85
C PRO A 70 2.44 -16.28 11.24
N GLU A 71 2.50 -17.60 11.17
CA GLU A 71 1.42 -18.45 11.67
C GLU A 71 1.05 -17.98 13.09
N GLY A 72 -0.12 -17.34 13.24
CA GLY A 72 -0.71 -17.02 14.52
C GLY A 72 -0.91 -15.56 14.92
N ARG A 73 -0.48 -14.52 14.19
CA ARG A 73 -0.80 -13.12 14.57
C ARG A 73 -1.02 -12.20 13.36
N PRO A 74 -2.27 -11.86 13.05
CA PRO A 74 -2.56 -10.72 12.19
C PRO A 74 -2.31 -9.43 13.01
N GLY A 75 -1.19 -8.76 12.79
CA GLY A 75 -0.95 -7.43 13.32
C GLY A 75 -1.15 -6.42 12.21
N ARG A 76 -2.13 -5.51 12.31
CA ARG A 76 -2.29 -4.39 11.39
C ARG A 76 -1.21 -3.35 11.68
N ALA A 77 -0.71 -2.72 10.63
CA ALA A 77 0.21 -1.59 10.73
C ALA A 77 -0.46 -0.31 10.23
N VAL A 78 -0.05 0.82 10.78
CA VAL A 78 -0.40 2.14 10.24
C VAL A 78 0.63 2.50 9.19
N GLN A 79 0.18 2.81 7.98
CA GLN A 79 0.98 3.38 6.92
C GLN A 79 0.69 4.89 6.84
N ILE A 80 1.73 5.70 6.89
CA ILE A 80 1.68 7.15 6.78
C ILE A 80 2.45 7.51 5.52
N THR A 81 1.75 8.04 4.52
CA THR A 81 2.33 8.45 3.24
C THR A 81 2.23 9.97 3.11
N ALA A 82 3.35 10.64 2.99
CA ALA A 82 3.41 12.07 2.69
C ALA A 82 3.84 12.27 1.24
N LEU A 83 3.12 13.13 0.51
CA LEU A 83 3.34 13.42 -0.90
C LEU A 83 3.40 14.93 -1.11
N ASP A 84 4.36 15.38 -1.90
CA ASP A 84 4.43 16.77 -2.33
C ASP A 84 4.88 16.90 -3.79
N HIS A 85 4.64 18.07 -4.35
CA HIS A 85 5.13 18.53 -5.65
C HIS A 85 6.10 19.70 -5.50
N GLY A 86 6.85 19.71 -4.38
CA GLY A 86 7.84 20.74 -4.08
C GLY A 86 9.13 20.59 -4.88
N PRO A 87 10.21 21.24 -4.42
CA PRO A 87 11.48 21.27 -5.16
C PRO A 87 12.19 19.91 -5.21
N GLY A 88 11.76 18.94 -4.41
CA GLY A 88 12.46 17.67 -4.25
C GLY A 88 13.76 17.80 -3.42
N ILE A 89 14.41 16.67 -3.18
CA ILE A 89 15.63 16.53 -2.38
C ILE A 89 16.75 16.05 -3.29
N ALA A 90 17.79 16.87 -3.45
CA ALA A 90 18.94 16.55 -4.31
C ALA A 90 19.84 15.46 -3.70
N ASP A 91 20.05 15.53 -2.37
CA ASP A 91 20.85 14.56 -1.61
C ASP A 91 19.94 13.83 -0.60
N VAL A 92 19.32 12.77 -1.08
CA VAL A 92 18.46 11.92 -0.24
C VAL A 92 19.25 11.19 0.84
N ALA A 93 20.51 10.81 0.57
CA ALA A 93 21.34 10.11 1.54
C ALA A 93 21.70 11.05 2.72
N GLY A 94 22.13 12.25 2.42
CA GLY A 94 22.42 13.27 3.44
C GLY A 94 21.19 13.70 4.22
N ALA A 95 20.01 13.70 3.62
CA ALA A 95 18.76 14.06 4.29
C ALA A 95 18.37 13.14 5.46
N PHE A 96 18.98 11.95 5.56
CA PHE A 96 18.81 11.02 6.68
C PHE A 96 19.81 11.23 7.82
N GLU A 97 20.85 12.04 7.61
CA GLU A 97 21.83 12.32 8.65
C GLU A 97 21.25 13.28 9.70
N ASP A 98 21.53 13.00 10.97
CA ASP A 98 21.10 13.85 12.07
C ASP A 98 21.83 15.20 11.98
N GLY A 99 21.07 16.30 11.99
CA GLY A 99 21.62 17.66 11.87
C GLY A 99 21.56 18.23 10.44
N PHE A 100 21.20 17.46 9.43
CA PHE A 100 20.99 18.00 8.09
C PHE A 100 19.71 18.86 8.06
N THR A 101 19.87 20.18 8.03
CA THR A 101 18.77 21.13 7.82
C THR A 101 19.15 22.19 6.80
N THR A 102 18.29 22.40 5.84
CA THR A 102 18.37 23.54 4.92
C THR A 102 17.72 24.81 5.48
N GLY A 103 17.17 24.77 6.70
CA GLY A 103 16.44 25.91 7.29
C GLY A 103 16.21 25.81 8.79
N GLY A 104 17.20 26.14 9.63
CA GLY A 104 17.01 26.59 11.02
C GLY A 104 16.27 25.68 12.03
N SER A 105 15.99 24.42 11.73
CA SER A 105 15.36 23.47 12.64
C SER A 105 16.33 22.34 13.00
N LEU A 106 16.12 21.73 14.16
CA LEU A 106 16.94 20.66 14.76
C LEU A 106 17.03 19.37 13.93
N GLY A 107 17.24 19.40 12.63
CA GLY A 107 17.67 18.32 11.71
C GLY A 107 17.32 16.85 12.00
N ALA A 108 16.29 16.60 12.82
CA ALA A 108 15.98 15.28 13.34
C ALA A 108 14.82 14.56 12.57
N GLY A 109 14.14 15.26 11.64
CA GLY A 109 12.85 14.84 11.09
C GLY A 109 12.86 13.49 10.37
N LEU A 110 13.52 13.39 9.20
CA LEU A 110 13.51 12.16 8.39
C LEU A 110 14.31 11.03 9.04
N GLY A 111 15.48 11.36 9.66
CA GLY A 111 16.27 10.41 10.43
C GLY A 111 15.49 9.81 11.60
N THR A 112 14.72 10.63 12.31
CA THR A 112 13.84 10.18 13.40
C THR A 112 12.73 9.29 12.88
N CYS A 113 12.03 9.65 11.80
CA CYS A 113 11.02 8.81 11.19
C CYS A 113 11.58 7.44 10.82
N ARG A 114 12.76 7.39 10.20
CA ARG A 114 13.42 6.14 9.82
C ARG A 114 13.81 5.26 11.02
N ARG A 115 14.16 5.86 12.17
CA ARG A 115 14.51 5.10 13.40
C ARG A 115 13.28 4.55 14.13
N ILE A 116 12.16 5.26 14.06
CA ILE A 116 10.94 4.93 14.82
C ILE A 116 10.03 3.98 14.05
N ALA A 117 9.94 4.15 12.74
CA ALA A 117 9.12 3.30 11.88
C ALA A 117 9.77 1.93 11.70
N ASP A 118 8.95 0.88 11.59
CA ASP A 118 9.40 -0.49 11.29
C ASP A 118 9.85 -0.61 9.82
N ALA A 119 9.26 0.20 8.95
CA ALA A 119 9.70 0.36 7.57
C ALA A 119 9.58 1.83 7.16
N PHE A 120 10.58 2.32 6.45
CA PHE A 120 10.61 3.69 5.93
C PHE A 120 11.17 3.69 4.51
N GLY A 121 10.45 4.34 3.60
CA GLY A 121 10.86 4.55 2.22
C GLY A 121 10.74 6.02 1.85
N LEU A 122 11.71 6.54 1.08
CA LEU A 122 11.73 7.89 0.56
C LEU A 122 12.14 7.86 -0.92
N HIS A 123 11.34 8.50 -1.75
CA HIS A 123 11.66 8.78 -3.13
C HIS A 123 11.52 10.26 -3.38
N SER A 124 12.53 10.87 -3.99
CA SER A 124 12.51 12.29 -4.32
C SER A 124 13.21 12.54 -5.65
N GLU A 125 12.63 13.42 -6.44
CA GLU A 125 13.18 13.86 -7.73
C GLU A 125 13.17 15.39 -7.77
N VAL A 126 14.33 15.98 -8.05
CA VAL A 126 14.47 17.44 -8.10
C VAL A 126 13.52 18.04 -9.13
N GLY A 127 12.75 19.01 -8.70
CA GLY A 127 11.72 19.70 -9.52
C GLY A 127 10.40 18.92 -9.68
N ARG A 128 10.25 17.74 -9.06
CA ARG A 128 9.01 16.94 -9.14
C ARG A 128 8.36 16.67 -7.78
N GLY A 129 9.14 16.75 -6.69
CA GLY A 129 8.63 16.57 -5.35
C GLY A 129 9.18 15.34 -4.64
N THR A 130 8.52 14.98 -3.54
CA THR A 130 8.94 13.90 -2.65
C THR A 130 7.75 13.03 -2.24
N VAL A 131 8.00 11.73 -2.14
CA VAL A 131 7.10 10.75 -1.52
C VAL A 131 7.84 10.08 -0.38
N ALA A 132 7.30 10.18 0.84
CA ALA A 132 7.80 9.49 2.01
C ALA A 132 6.73 8.55 2.54
N VAL A 133 7.10 7.30 2.82
CA VAL A 133 6.21 6.27 3.37
C VAL A 133 6.81 5.69 4.64
N ALA A 134 6.07 5.73 5.73
CA ALA A 134 6.43 5.11 7.00
C ALA A 134 5.38 4.07 7.38
N ARG A 135 5.82 2.94 7.96
CA ARG A 135 4.93 1.93 8.54
C ARG A 135 5.28 1.70 9.99
N VAL A 136 4.26 1.67 10.84
CA VAL A 136 4.36 1.40 12.27
C VAL A 136 3.35 0.31 12.62
N GLY A 137 3.85 -0.88 12.97
CA GLY A 137 3.04 -2.03 13.36
C GLY A 137 3.08 -2.28 14.88
N PRO A 138 2.51 -3.39 15.35
CA PRO A 138 2.62 -3.81 16.74
C PRO A 138 4.08 -4.08 17.10
N ALA A 139 4.44 -3.88 18.37
CA ALA A 139 5.76 -4.23 18.84
C ALA A 139 6.03 -5.72 18.57
N THR A 140 6.96 -6.00 17.68
CA THR A 140 7.38 -7.38 17.41
C THR A 140 8.35 -7.84 18.49
N ALA A 141 8.07 -8.99 19.09
CA ALA A 141 9.06 -9.68 19.91
C ALA A 141 10.12 -10.26 18.95
N GLY A 142 11.19 -9.49 18.71
CA GLY A 142 12.42 -9.90 18.04
C GLY A 142 12.29 -10.51 16.62
N PRO A 143 13.40 -10.61 15.88
CA PRO A 143 13.42 -11.33 14.61
C PRO A 143 13.07 -12.80 14.84
N VAL A 144 12.19 -13.35 14.01
CA VAL A 144 11.83 -14.78 14.07
C VAL A 144 13.10 -15.59 13.74
N PRO A 145 13.57 -16.45 14.68
CA PRO A 145 14.74 -17.28 14.39
C PRO A 145 14.40 -18.29 13.30
N GLY A 146 15.11 -18.26 12.19
CA GLY A 146 15.01 -19.26 11.11
C GLY A 146 14.66 -18.73 9.73
N GLU A 147 14.34 -17.46 9.55
CA GLU A 147 14.25 -16.87 8.22
C GLU A 147 15.67 -16.54 7.72
N ASP A 148 16.12 -17.31 6.74
CA ASP A 148 17.38 -17.08 6.03
C ASP A 148 17.20 -15.83 5.14
N PRO A 149 17.79 -14.66 5.47
CA PRO A 149 17.60 -13.44 4.69
C PRO A 149 18.20 -13.52 3.29
N VAL A 150 18.94 -14.58 2.99
CA VAL A 150 19.69 -14.75 1.74
C VAL A 150 18.86 -15.40 0.63
N ARG A 151 17.71 -16.00 0.91
CA ARG A 151 16.91 -16.74 -0.09
C ARG A 151 15.68 -16.06 -0.64
N SER A 152 15.29 -14.89 -0.15
CA SER A 152 14.18 -14.17 -0.78
C SER A 152 14.74 -13.22 -1.84
N LEU A 153 14.36 -13.41 -3.10
CA LEU A 153 14.33 -12.30 -4.05
C LEU A 153 13.68 -11.15 -3.29
N GLY A 154 14.42 -10.07 -3.02
CA GLY A 154 13.96 -8.93 -2.21
C GLY A 154 12.74 -8.25 -2.84
N VAL A 155 11.59 -8.92 -2.73
CA VAL A 155 10.31 -8.44 -3.27
C VAL A 155 9.68 -7.56 -2.23
N HIS A 156 9.43 -6.32 -2.62
CA HIS A 156 8.73 -5.34 -1.81
C HIS A 156 7.37 -5.05 -2.42
N ALA A 157 6.34 -4.95 -1.60
CA ALA A 157 5.01 -4.51 -2.01
C ALA A 157 4.60 -3.28 -1.22
N GLY A 158 3.91 -2.36 -1.88
CA GLY A 158 3.36 -1.16 -1.28
C GLY A 158 2.16 -0.69 -2.07
N GLY A 159 1.29 0.07 -1.44
CA GLY A 159 0.13 0.66 -2.10
C GLY A 159 -0.32 1.91 -1.36
N VAL A 160 -1.05 2.73 -2.06
CA VAL A 160 -1.73 3.92 -1.53
C VAL A 160 -3.19 3.81 -1.91
N ASN A 161 -4.05 4.02 -0.94
CA ASN A 161 -5.49 4.11 -1.14
C ASN A 161 -5.93 5.54 -0.83
N VAL A 162 -6.48 6.24 -1.82
CA VAL A 162 -6.99 7.59 -1.65
C VAL A 162 -8.51 7.53 -1.82
N PRO A 163 -9.29 7.85 -0.79
CA PRO A 163 -10.75 7.79 -0.90
C PRO A 163 -11.26 8.86 -1.86
N PHE A 164 -12.41 8.61 -2.47
CA PHE A 164 -13.10 9.61 -3.28
C PHE A 164 -13.34 10.88 -2.45
N ALA A 165 -13.21 12.05 -3.06
CA ALA A 165 -13.16 13.36 -2.41
C ALA A 165 -14.17 13.50 -1.28
N GLY A 166 -13.68 13.72 -0.04
CA GLY A 166 -14.49 13.92 1.16
C GLY A 166 -15.08 12.64 1.78
N ALA A 167 -14.81 11.45 1.24
CA ALA A 167 -15.29 10.20 1.84
C ALA A 167 -14.34 9.74 2.97
N GLU A 168 -14.89 9.24 4.07
CA GLU A 168 -14.12 8.62 5.15
C GLU A 168 -13.76 7.16 4.87
N LEU A 169 -14.50 6.52 3.95
CA LEU A 169 -14.32 5.12 3.58
C LEU A 169 -14.00 5.03 2.10
N SER A 170 -12.95 4.32 1.77
CA SER A 170 -12.65 3.96 0.38
C SER A 170 -13.43 2.72 -0.03
N GLY A 171 -13.95 2.72 -1.25
CA GLY A 171 -14.45 1.51 -1.90
C GLY A 171 -13.32 0.56 -2.31
N ASP A 172 -12.11 1.09 -2.47
CA ASP A 172 -10.93 0.33 -2.86
C ASP A 172 -10.25 -0.27 -1.63
N ALA A 173 -9.64 -1.44 -1.82
CA ALA A 173 -8.73 -2.03 -0.86
C ALA A 173 -7.64 -2.82 -1.59
N TRP A 174 -6.44 -2.83 -1.02
CA TRP A 174 -5.35 -3.66 -1.48
C TRP A 174 -4.77 -4.45 -0.31
N SER A 175 -4.23 -5.60 -0.61
CA SER A 175 -3.52 -6.41 0.37
C SER A 175 -2.50 -7.29 -0.32
N TRP A 176 -1.49 -7.73 0.43
CA TRP A 176 -0.57 -8.73 -0.04
C TRP A 176 -0.21 -9.71 1.07
N VAL A 177 0.02 -10.95 0.67
CA VAL A 177 0.30 -12.05 1.58
C VAL A 177 1.54 -12.79 1.08
N ARG A 178 2.52 -12.98 1.96
CA ARG A 178 3.64 -13.86 1.73
C ARG A 178 3.39 -15.20 2.41
N SER A 179 3.56 -16.28 1.68
CA SER A 179 3.40 -17.63 2.21
C SER A 179 4.48 -18.55 1.62
N GLY A 180 5.56 -18.71 2.35
CA GLY A 180 6.78 -19.36 1.86
C GLY A 180 7.38 -18.60 0.67
N ASP A 181 7.58 -19.30 -0.43
CA ASP A 181 8.13 -18.72 -1.66
C ASP A 181 7.10 -17.99 -2.54
N ARG A 182 5.85 -17.89 -2.09
CA ARG A 182 4.79 -17.20 -2.84
C ARG A 182 4.44 -15.87 -2.21
N VAL A 183 4.35 -14.86 -3.05
CA VAL A 183 3.86 -13.51 -2.72
C VAL A 183 2.63 -13.25 -3.57
N THR A 184 1.48 -13.07 -2.93
CA THR A 184 0.21 -12.77 -3.61
C THR A 184 -0.21 -11.36 -3.27
N LEU A 185 -0.34 -10.51 -4.29
CA LEU A 185 -0.84 -9.14 -4.22
C LEU A 185 -2.25 -9.11 -4.81
N MET A 186 -3.15 -8.39 -4.16
CA MET A 186 -4.52 -8.18 -4.61
C MET A 186 -4.90 -6.71 -4.53
N LEU A 187 -5.67 -6.27 -5.52
CA LEU A 187 -6.37 -4.99 -5.52
C LEU A 187 -7.85 -5.25 -5.81
N ALA A 188 -8.73 -4.70 -4.99
CA ALA A 188 -10.17 -4.79 -5.10
C ALA A 188 -10.79 -3.39 -5.14
N ASP A 189 -11.68 -3.16 -6.11
CA ASP A 189 -12.49 -1.95 -6.26
C ASP A 189 -13.96 -2.35 -6.04
N GLY A 190 -14.49 -2.00 -4.88
CA GLY A 190 -15.87 -2.32 -4.49
C GLY A 190 -16.88 -1.52 -5.29
N LEU A 191 -17.91 -2.17 -5.80
CA LEU A 191 -18.86 -1.56 -6.73
C LEU A 191 -19.63 -0.39 -6.12
N GLY A 192 -19.44 0.82 -6.69
CA GLY A 192 -20.02 2.06 -6.21
C GLY A 192 -19.12 2.79 -5.22
N HIS A 193 -19.69 3.42 -4.20
CA HIS A 193 -18.94 4.20 -3.19
C HIS A 193 -19.54 4.03 -1.79
N GLY A 194 -18.79 4.46 -0.78
CA GLY A 194 -19.21 4.45 0.62
C GLY A 194 -19.18 3.06 1.27
N ALA A 195 -19.93 2.87 2.35
CA ALA A 195 -19.84 1.71 3.22
C ALA A 195 -20.11 0.36 2.54
N GLU A 196 -20.98 0.31 1.55
CA GLU A 196 -21.30 -0.94 0.83
C GLU A 196 -20.17 -1.37 -0.10
N ALA A 197 -19.52 -0.43 -0.79
CA ALA A 197 -18.34 -0.71 -1.60
C ALA A 197 -17.16 -1.13 -0.70
N ALA A 198 -16.90 -0.39 0.38
CA ALA A 198 -15.89 -0.72 1.38
C ALA A 198 -16.10 -2.11 2.00
N ARG A 199 -17.35 -2.52 2.23
CA ARG A 199 -17.66 -3.85 2.75
C ARG A 199 -17.30 -4.97 1.77
N ALA A 200 -17.49 -4.74 0.47
CA ALA A 200 -17.11 -5.73 -0.55
C ALA A 200 -15.59 -5.89 -0.64
N SER A 201 -14.85 -4.78 -0.70
CA SER A 201 -13.38 -4.80 -0.77
C SER A 201 -12.73 -5.35 0.51
N ASP A 202 -13.31 -5.05 1.68
CA ASP A 202 -12.88 -5.58 2.98
C ASP A 202 -13.05 -7.11 3.05
N ALA A 203 -14.19 -7.61 2.58
CA ALA A 203 -14.45 -9.05 2.50
C ALA A 203 -13.46 -9.76 1.56
N ALA A 204 -13.04 -9.09 0.47
CA ALA A 204 -12.02 -9.60 -0.43
C ALA A 204 -10.65 -9.69 0.27
N VAL A 205 -10.25 -8.67 1.02
CA VAL A 205 -8.99 -8.65 1.79
C VAL A 205 -8.99 -9.77 2.84
N GLU A 206 -10.09 -9.95 3.56
CA GLU A 206 -10.20 -11.01 4.58
C GLU A 206 -10.09 -12.41 3.96
N GLU A 207 -10.82 -12.68 2.86
CA GLU A 207 -10.74 -13.97 2.20
C GLU A 207 -9.37 -14.25 1.57
N LEU A 208 -8.66 -13.21 1.09
CA LEU A 208 -7.31 -13.39 0.56
C LEU A 208 -6.37 -14.05 1.56
N ARG A 209 -6.48 -13.74 2.85
CA ARG A 209 -5.63 -14.33 3.91
C ARG A 209 -5.78 -15.84 3.99
N HIS A 210 -6.95 -16.36 3.65
CA HIS A 210 -7.24 -17.79 3.68
C HIS A 210 -6.89 -18.50 2.38
N CYS A 211 -6.84 -17.79 1.26
CA CYS A 211 -6.68 -18.39 -0.06
C CYS A 211 -5.43 -17.93 -0.84
N ALA A 212 -4.55 -17.11 -0.26
CA ALA A 212 -3.38 -16.54 -0.94
C ALA A 212 -2.38 -17.56 -1.51
N ARG A 213 -2.42 -18.80 -1.06
CA ARG A 213 -1.58 -19.90 -1.61
C ARG A 213 -2.09 -20.44 -2.94
N LEU A 214 -3.37 -20.22 -3.24
CA LEU A 214 -3.99 -20.70 -4.47
C LEU A 214 -3.50 -19.88 -5.68
N PRO A 215 -3.53 -20.45 -6.89
CA PRO A 215 -3.31 -19.69 -8.11
C PRO A 215 -4.30 -18.52 -8.23
N PRO A 216 -3.94 -17.40 -8.89
CA PRO A 216 -4.80 -16.20 -8.98
C PRO A 216 -6.22 -16.47 -9.49
N ALA A 217 -6.40 -17.37 -10.46
CA ALA A 217 -7.73 -17.72 -10.95
C ALA A 217 -8.59 -18.42 -9.87
N GLU A 218 -7.99 -19.27 -9.05
CA GLU A 218 -8.68 -19.92 -7.93
C GLU A 218 -8.94 -18.94 -6.79
N VAL A 219 -8.01 -18.00 -6.51
CA VAL A 219 -8.25 -16.87 -5.58
C VAL A 219 -9.51 -16.13 -6.00
N LEU A 220 -9.65 -15.74 -7.28
CA LEU A 220 -10.83 -15.02 -7.77
C LEU A 220 -12.12 -15.86 -7.64
N GLN A 221 -12.04 -17.20 -7.74
CA GLN A 221 -13.19 -18.06 -7.49
C GLN A 221 -13.62 -18.08 -6.02
N ARG A 222 -12.65 -18.14 -5.10
CA ARG A 222 -12.90 -18.07 -3.65
C ARG A 222 -13.52 -16.72 -3.28
N LEU A 223 -12.93 -15.64 -3.79
CA LEU A 223 -13.45 -14.29 -3.60
C LEU A 223 -14.87 -14.13 -4.14
N HIS A 224 -15.18 -14.74 -5.29
CA HIS A 224 -16.53 -14.68 -5.83
C HIS A 224 -17.57 -15.27 -4.86
N THR A 225 -17.21 -16.34 -4.18
CA THR A 225 -18.09 -16.95 -3.15
C THR A 225 -18.17 -16.06 -1.91
N ALA A 226 -17.04 -15.55 -1.44
CA ALA A 226 -16.98 -14.71 -0.23
C ALA A 226 -17.72 -13.38 -0.38
N LEU A 227 -17.70 -12.79 -1.58
CA LEU A 227 -18.38 -11.53 -1.88
C LEU A 227 -19.87 -11.71 -2.23
N SER A 228 -20.38 -12.95 -2.28
CA SER A 228 -21.80 -13.22 -2.51
C SER A 228 -22.64 -12.57 -1.42
N GLY A 229 -23.63 -11.78 -1.81
CA GLY A 229 -24.42 -10.96 -0.87
C GLY A 229 -23.89 -9.57 -0.58
N THR A 230 -22.75 -9.19 -1.16
CA THR A 230 -22.30 -7.80 -1.26
C THR A 230 -22.66 -7.20 -2.63
N ARG A 231 -22.30 -5.94 -2.88
CA ARG A 231 -22.42 -5.37 -4.23
C ARG A 231 -21.43 -6.00 -5.23
N GLY A 232 -20.43 -6.72 -4.73
CA GLY A 232 -19.33 -7.24 -5.53
C GLY A 232 -18.23 -6.20 -5.75
N ALA A 233 -17.18 -6.64 -6.43
CA ALA A 233 -16.00 -5.82 -6.70
C ALA A 233 -15.36 -6.18 -8.05
N ALA A 234 -14.66 -5.23 -8.66
CA ALA A 234 -13.61 -5.54 -9.61
C ALA A 234 -12.36 -5.96 -8.83
N VAL A 235 -11.74 -7.07 -9.19
CA VAL A 235 -10.60 -7.61 -8.43
C VAL A 235 -9.51 -8.12 -9.37
N ALA A 236 -8.27 -7.77 -9.07
CA ALA A 236 -7.09 -8.37 -9.68
C ALA A 236 -6.21 -9.01 -8.61
N ALA A 237 -5.70 -10.20 -8.92
CA ALA A 237 -4.75 -10.91 -8.10
C ALA A 237 -3.50 -11.25 -8.93
N ALA A 238 -2.33 -11.02 -8.35
CA ALA A 238 -1.04 -11.37 -8.92
C ALA A 238 -0.28 -12.23 -7.91
N GLN A 239 0.28 -13.34 -8.34
CA GLN A 239 1.09 -14.21 -7.49
C GLN A 239 2.47 -14.41 -8.10
N LEU A 240 3.48 -14.08 -7.34
CA LEU A 240 4.88 -14.32 -7.67
C LEU A 240 5.37 -15.54 -6.88
N ASP A 241 5.89 -16.51 -7.59
CA ASP A 241 6.73 -17.56 -7.03
C ASP A 241 8.18 -17.05 -7.04
N THR A 242 8.70 -16.74 -5.86
CA THR A 242 10.03 -16.12 -5.70
C THR A 242 11.17 -17.10 -5.91
N TRP A 243 10.90 -18.40 -5.89
CA TRP A 243 11.89 -19.44 -6.18
C TRP A 243 12.10 -19.59 -7.68
N THR A 244 11.01 -19.64 -8.44
CA THR A 244 11.06 -19.86 -9.89
C THR A 244 11.13 -18.56 -10.70
N GLY A 245 10.84 -17.41 -10.07
CA GLY A 245 10.70 -16.14 -10.77
C GLY A 245 9.47 -16.10 -11.71
N ARG A 246 8.41 -16.86 -11.41
CA ARG A 246 7.18 -16.89 -12.24
C ARG A 246 6.11 -16.01 -11.62
N LEU A 247 5.66 -15.04 -12.38
CA LEU A 247 4.50 -14.21 -12.05
C LEU A 247 3.26 -14.74 -12.77
N ARG A 248 2.16 -14.92 -12.03
CA ARG A 248 0.83 -15.21 -12.56
C ARG A 248 -0.11 -14.07 -12.23
N PHE A 249 -0.99 -13.76 -13.14
CA PHE A 249 -1.98 -12.69 -12.96
C PHE A 249 -3.36 -13.15 -13.45
N ALA A 250 -4.39 -12.79 -12.70
CA ALA A 250 -5.78 -12.90 -13.13
C ALA A 250 -6.57 -11.69 -12.62
N GLY A 251 -7.49 -11.17 -13.42
CA GLY A 251 -8.34 -10.06 -13.05
C GLY A 251 -9.74 -10.13 -13.62
N ILE A 252 -10.71 -9.59 -12.89
CA ILE A 252 -12.12 -9.44 -13.28
C ILE A 252 -12.54 -8.00 -12.97
N GLY A 253 -13.13 -7.33 -13.94
CA GLY A 253 -13.60 -5.95 -13.84
C GLY A 253 -12.62 -4.94 -14.45
N ASN A 254 -12.64 -3.70 -13.95
CA ASN A 254 -11.90 -2.56 -14.48
C ASN A 254 -10.53 -2.31 -13.80
N VAL A 255 -10.08 -3.21 -12.94
CA VAL A 255 -8.73 -3.14 -12.37
C VAL A 255 -7.69 -3.45 -13.45
N THR A 256 -6.70 -2.59 -13.57
CA THR A 256 -5.63 -2.71 -14.57
C THR A 256 -4.30 -3.09 -13.93
N ALA A 257 -3.52 -3.89 -14.63
CA ALA A 257 -2.15 -4.24 -14.24
C ALA A 257 -1.15 -3.82 -15.32
N ARG A 258 -0.05 -3.21 -14.90
CA ARG A 258 1.10 -2.84 -15.75
C ARG A 258 2.33 -3.56 -15.23
N LEU A 259 2.94 -4.35 -16.08
CA LEU A 259 4.20 -5.06 -15.78
C LEU A 259 5.35 -4.44 -16.57
N ARG A 260 6.41 -4.02 -15.89
CA ARG A 260 7.68 -3.65 -16.48
C ARG A 260 8.62 -4.84 -16.41
N ASP A 261 9.13 -5.24 -17.56
CA ASP A 261 10.14 -6.29 -17.69
C ASP A 261 11.15 -5.88 -18.75
N GLY A 262 12.44 -5.98 -18.45
CA GLY A 262 13.51 -5.56 -19.35
C GLY A 262 13.37 -4.11 -19.84
N GLY A 263 12.83 -3.20 -19.02
CA GLY A 263 12.58 -1.79 -19.35
C GLY A 263 11.36 -1.52 -20.23
N ARG A 264 10.56 -2.54 -20.56
CA ARG A 264 9.35 -2.40 -21.37
C ARG A 264 8.11 -2.62 -20.52
N TRP A 265 7.13 -1.74 -20.69
CA TRP A 265 5.83 -1.87 -20.06
C TRP A 265 4.87 -2.69 -20.92
N ARG A 266 4.16 -3.62 -20.31
CA ARG A 266 3.03 -4.34 -20.90
C ARG A 266 1.81 -4.30 -19.98
N THR A 267 0.62 -4.34 -20.55
CA THR A 267 -0.63 -4.41 -19.80
C THR A 267 -1.03 -5.86 -19.64
N LEU A 268 -1.41 -6.25 -18.42
CA LEU A 268 -2.10 -7.51 -18.13
C LEU A 268 -3.59 -7.19 -17.99
N LEU A 269 -4.43 -7.90 -18.73
CA LEU A 269 -5.82 -7.53 -18.92
C LEU A 269 -6.76 -8.30 -17.96
N SER A 270 -7.57 -7.56 -17.23
CA SER A 270 -8.72 -8.13 -16.53
C SER A 270 -9.84 -8.51 -17.51
N ARG A 271 -10.61 -9.53 -17.15
CA ARG A 271 -11.79 -9.97 -17.92
C ARG A 271 -13.03 -9.20 -17.47
N PRO A 272 -13.98 -8.92 -18.36
CA PRO A 272 -15.25 -8.31 -17.97
C PRO A 272 -15.98 -9.15 -16.93
N GLY A 273 -16.56 -8.50 -15.92
CA GLY A 273 -17.33 -9.15 -14.87
C GLY A 273 -17.27 -8.40 -13.55
N ILE A 274 -17.91 -8.96 -12.54
CA ILE A 274 -17.96 -8.46 -11.16
C ILE A 274 -17.81 -9.67 -10.23
N VAL A 275 -16.78 -9.68 -9.42
CA VAL A 275 -16.57 -10.72 -8.40
C VAL A 275 -17.64 -10.56 -7.32
N GLY A 276 -18.32 -11.65 -6.96
CA GLY A 276 -19.46 -11.63 -6.04
C GLY A 276 -20.84 -11.57 -6.72
N ALA A 277 -20.93 -11.05 -7.94
CA ALA A 277 -22.19 -10.90 -8.66
C ALA A 277 -22.20 -11.63 -10.02
N HIS A 278 -21.32 -11.25 -10.91
CA HIS A 278 -21.23 -11.82 -12.24
C HIS A 278 -19.79 -12.07 -12.64
N ARG A 279 -19.36 -13.31 -12.73
CA ARG A 279 -18.01 -13.67 -13.17
C ARG A 279 -18.04 -14.47 -14.48
N PRO A 280 -16.99 -14.41 -15.31
CA PRO A 280 -16.86 -15.28 -16.46
C PRO A 280 -16.77 -16.75 -16.01
N ARG A 281 -17.28 -17.68 -16.85
CA ARG A 281 -17.23 -19.11 -16.59
C ARG A 281 -15.81 -19.62 -16.40
N THR A 282 -14.86 -19.04 -17.12
CA THR A 282 -13.43 -19.38 -17.06
C THR A 282 -12.63 -18.13 -16.80
N VAL A 283 -11.83 -18.14 -15.76
CA VAL A 283 -10.83 -17.13 -15.46
C VAL A 283 -9.50 -17.62 -16.01
N ARG A 284 -8.92 -16.88 -16.93
CA ARG A 284 -7.58 -17.18 -17.49
C ARG A 284 -6.53 -16.47 -16.67
N GLU A 285 -5.40 -17.13 -16.53
CA GLU A 285 -4.18 -16.53 -15.98
C GLU A 285 -3.25 -16.10 -17.11
N ASP A 286 -2.67 -14.93 -16.95
CA ASP A 286 -1.52 -14.50 -17.72
C ASP A 286 -0.25 -14.85 -16.93
N GLU A 287 0.76 -15.37 -17.61
CA GLU A 287 2.05 -15.71 -17.02
C GLU A 287 3.17 -14.80 -17.54
N ALA A 288 4.15 -14.54 -16.69
CA ALA A 288 5.32 -13.77 -17.00
C ALA A 288 6.53 -14.24 -16.20
N ASP A 289 7.71 -13.97 -16.72
CA ASP A 289 8.93 -14.07 -15.95
C ASP A 289 9.10 -12.81 -15.08
N TRP A 290 9.62 -13.01 -13.89
CA TRP A 290 9.99 -11.96 -12.96
C TRP A 290 11.49 -11.96 -12.75
N THR A 291 12.12 -10.85 -13.07
CA THR A 291 13.57 -10.67 -13.01
C THR A 291 13.92 -9.54 -12.04
N PRO A 292 15.19 -9.43 -11.59
CA PRO A 292 15.63 -8.25 -10.86
C PRO A 292 15.34 -6.97 -11.66
N GLY A 293 14.61 -6.02 -11.05
CA GLY A 293 14.16 -4.79 -11.70
C GLY A 293 12.79 -4.88 -12.36
N SER A 294 12.11 -6.04 -12.36
CA SER A 294 10.69 -6.11 -12.71
C SER A 294 9.84 -5.30 -11.73
N LEU A 295 8.80 -4.65 -12.24
CA LEU A 295 7.85 -3.86 -11.45
C LEU A 295 6.43 -4.14 -11.93
N LEU A 296 5.56 -4.55 -10.99
CA LEU A 296 4.14 -4.71 -11.24
C LEU A 296 3.36 -3.58 -10.55
N ILE A 297 2.52 -2.89 -11.31
CA ILE A 297 1.62 -1.86 -10.79
C ILE A 297 0.18 -2.30 -11.05
N LEU A 298 -0.61 -2.43 -9.98
CA LEU A 298 -2.05 -2.59 -10.05
C LEU A 298 -2.71 -1.25 -9.75
N HIS A 299 -3.75 -0.88 -10.49
CA HIS A 299 -4.50 0.35 -10.20
C HIS A 299 -5.98 0.21 -10.59
N THR A 300 -6.83 0.95 -9.87
CA THR A 300 -8.25 1.13 -10.15
C THR A 300 -8.44 2.27 -11.17
N ASP A 301 -9.68 2.58 -11.52
CA ASP A 301 -10.04 3.70 -12.40
C ASP A 301 -9.92 5.08 -11.71
N GLY A 302 -9.63 5.13 -10.42
CA GLY A 302 -9.17 6.34 -9.73
C GLY A 302 -7.91 6.95 -10.35
N LEU A 303 -7.10 6.13 -11.03
CA LEU A 303 -6.00 6.60 -11.85
C LEU A 303 -6.47 6.84 -13.29
N SER A 304 -6.17 8.04 -13.84
CA SER A 304 -6.60 8.42 -15.19
C SER A 304 -6.25 7.34 -16.22
N SER A 305 -7.19 7.04 -17.14
CA SER A 305 -6.94 6.11 -18.25
C SER A 305 -5.81 6.56 -19.20
N ARG A 306 -5.43 7.84 -19.15
CA ARG A 306 -4.30 8.41 -19.89
C ARG A 306 -2.98 8.31 -19.15
N TRP A 307 -3.00 7.82 -17.91
CA TRP A 307 -1.77 7.64 -17.14
C TRP A 307 -0.87 6.60 -17.80
N THR A 308 0.38 6.95 -17.94
CA THR A 308 1.44 6.04 -18.38
C THR A 308 2.52 5.98 -17.29
N PRO A 309 3.00 4.77 -16.95
CA PRO A 309 4.10 4.65 -16.02
C PRO A 309 5.32 5.42 -16.53
N PRO A 310 6.13 6.00 -15.65
CA PRO A 310 7.40 6.59 -16.03
C PRO A 310 8.34 5.55 -16.66
N ALA A 311 9.28 6.02 -17.48
CA ALA A 311 10.23 5.17 -18.20
C ALA A 311 11.17 4.40 -17.24
#